data_987fdc0f3ffe6e1de2c1ec3a7aaab910
#
_entry.id   987fdc0f3ffe6e1de2c1ec3a7aaab910
#
_cell.length_a   1.000
_cell.length_b   1.000
_cell.length_c   1.000
_cell.angle_alpha   90.00
_cell.angle_beta   90.00
_cell.angle_gamma   90.00
#
_symmetry.space_group_name_H-M   'P 1'
#
loop_
_entity.id
_entity.type
_entity.pdbx_description
1 polymer ?
#
loop_
_entity_poly.entity_id
_entity_poly.type
_entity_poly.pdbx_seq_one_letter_code
_entity_poly.pdbx_strand_id
1 'polypeptide(L)'
;NPMKGFREFFAPGIDRVREEYPYPYGSLTKEYMQWNMIEDDANDGVDKIIAYSNHRWKGVEDINVKVIPRVFLVWLEPWHGGKPKDPTNPDDLTGWHWPKGIDPEKGPYKQKPNSVGAYVEEKDKNTPISGGYFDPSFPERVKKLVEKLGQAWDNDPRVAYVEMGIIGEWGEHHDPDLSTYWAPHDEPEHVANRTWIPGMEKILGDAFAKAFKNKKVMVRYAYEFKDYEFGIYWDSWSQPQEIVRGYEEMKKLGDRWKTQPIGGEITWNWGDLARFKSFEEVVADKDTREYVMEQIRNLHCNHLGGITWADFNEPEFRKNAEILQKAMGYRFIINEFSYPKEIKVGAQFPISFKVVNSGSSPFYYN
;
A
#
# COMPACT_ATOMS: atom_id res chain seq x y z
N ASN A 1 0.30 -5.49 -18.76
CA ASN A 1 1.40 -5.89 -17.86
C ASN A 1 0.85 -5.95 -16.43
N PRO A 2 0.61 -7.12 -15.88
CA PRO A 2 0.06 -7.28 -14.54
C PRO A 2 1.04 -6.80 -13.44
N MET A 3 0.49 -6.50 -12.25
CA MET A 3 1.22 -6.22 -11.02
C MET A 3 2.17 -5.02 -11.09
N LYS A 4 1.82 -3.97 -11.84
CA LYS A 4 2.62 -2.74 -11.97
C LYS A 4 1.80 -1.55 -12.43
N GLY A 5 2.35 -0.36 -12.28
CA GLY A 5 1.79 0.85 -12.85
C GLY A 5 0.92 1.63 -11.86
N PHE A 6 0.02 2.43 -12.38
CA PHE A 6 -0.93 3.13 -11.52
C PHE A 6 -1.88 2.15 -10.83
N ARG A 7 -2.26 2.45 -9.61
CA ARG A 7 -3.24 1.69 -8.83
C ARG A 7 -4.36 2.59 -8.34
N GLU A 8 -5.54 2.00 -8.29
CA GLU A 8 -6.69 2.62 -7.69
C GLU A 8 -6.61 2.59 -6.16
N PHE A 9 -7.35 3.50 -5.53
CA PHE A 9 -7.39 3.65 -4.09
C PHE A 9 -8.28 2.62 -3.41
N PHE A 10 -9.37 2.23 -4.09
CA PHE A 10 -10.32 1.24 -3.60
C PHE A 10 -10.80 0.33 -4.72
N ALA A 11 -11.16 -0.89 -4.37
CA ALA A 11 -11.85 -1.81 -5.25
C ALA A 11 -13.21 -2.23 -4.67
N PRO A 12 -14.17 -1.35 -4.46
CA PRO A 12 -15.50 -1.76 -4.05
C PRO A 12 -16.27 -2.30 -5.25
N GLY A 13 -15.98 -3.54 -5.62
CA GLY A 13 -16.66 -4.25 -6.70
C GLY A 13 -16.19 -3.91 -8.11
N ILE A 14 -16.44 -4.84 -9.00
CA ILE A 14 -16.05 -4.77 -10.42
C ILE A 14 -16.73 -3.62 -11.18
N ASP A 15 -17.95 -3.31 -10.81
CA ASP A 15 -18.76 -2.34 -11.54
C ASP A 15 -18.16 -0.94 -11.42
N ARG A 16 -17.73 -0.56 -10.23
CA ARG A 16 -17.05 0.72 -9.98
C ARG A 16 -15.71 0.81 -10.72
N VAL A 17 -14.91 -0.26 -10.69
CA VAL A 17 -13.64 -0.28 -11.42
C VAL A 17 -13.85 -0.17 -12.92
N ARG A 18 -14.92 -0.75 -13.47
CA ARG A 18 -15.24 -0.66 -14.90
C ARG A 18 -15.81 0.68 -15.31
N GLU A 19 -16.66 1.28 -14.49
CA GLU A 19 -17.34 2.54 -14.82
C GLU A 19 -16.46 3.76 -14.60
N GLU A 20 -15.70 3.79 -13.50
CA GLU A 20 -14.86 4.94 -13.15
C GLU A 20 -13.48 4.89 -13.79
N TYR A 21 -12.97 3.68 -14.11
CA TYR A 21 -11.60 3.48 -14.59
C TYR A 21 -11.54 2.55 -15.81
N PRO A 22 -11.96 3.03 -16.96
CA PRO A 22 -11.87 2.24 -18.19
C PRO A 22 -10.41 1.95 -18.51
N TYR A 23 -10.12 0.63 -18.66
CA TYR A 23 -8.84 0.14 -19.16
C TYR A 23 -8.20 1.13 -20.17
N PRO A 24 -6.86 1.39 -20.12
CA PRO A 24 -5.84 0.45 -19.68
C PRO A 24 -5.09 0.81 -18.36
N TYR A 25 -5.70 1.45 -17.42
CA TYR A 25 -4.94 2.16 -16.40
C TYR A 25 -4.55 1.26 -15.27
N GLY A 26 -4.48 0.61 -14.65
CA GLY A 26 -3.92 -0.12 -13.53
C GLY A 26 -4.23 -1.60 -13.64
N SER A 27 -3.26 -2.39 -13.34
CA SER A 27 -3.46 -3.80 -13.06
C SER A 27 -3.48 -4.07 -11.56
N LEU A 28 -3.54 -3.02 -10.77
CA LEU A 28 -3.49 -3.06 -9.30
C LEU A 28 -4.57 -2.19 -8.69
N THR A 29 -5.09 -2.63 -7.55
CA THR A 29 -5.95 -1.85 -6.68
C THR A 29 -5.57 -2.07 -5.23
N LYS A 30 -5.70 -1.04 -4.40
CA LYS A 30 -5.51 -1.14 -2.95
C LYS A 30 -6.83 -1.48 -2.29
N GLU A 31 -6.81 -2.24 -1.23
CA GLU A 31 -7.98 -2.51 -0.41
C GLU A 31 -7.66 -2.36 1.06
N TYR A 32 -8.36 -1.43 1.70
CA TYR A 32 -8.32 -1.26 3.14
C TYR A 32 -9.35 -2.16 3.81
N MET A 33 -8.92 -2.90 4.81
CA MET A 33 -9.75 -3.87 5.51
C MET A 33 -9.73 -3.62 7.02
N GLN A 34 -10.89 -3.29 7.59
CA GLN A 34 -11.04 -3.12 9.04
C GLN A 34 -10.84 -4.46 9.74
N TRP A 35 -10.04 -4.50 10.81
CA TRP A 35 -9.80 -5.74 11.54
C TRP A 35 -11.11 -6.36 12.06
N ASN A 36 -11.99 -5.58 12.69
CA ASN A 36 -13.27 -6.07 13.23
C ASN A 36 -14.24 -6.61 12.16
N MET A 37 -14.02 -6.31 10.88
CA MET A 37 -14.84 -6.85 9.79
C MET A 37 -14.35 -8.22 9.31
N ILE A 38 -13.10 -8.56 9.56
CA ILE A 38 -12.48 -9.81 9.12
C ILE A 38 -12.26 -10.83 10.25
N GLU A 39 -12.48 -10.43 11.49
CA GLU A 39 -12.33 -11.27 12.67
C GLU A 39 -13.30 -10.83 13.76
N ASP A 40 -14.11 -11.75 14.31
CA ASP A 40 -14.98 -11.48 15.45
C ASP A 40 -14.29 -11.81 16.79
N ASP A 41 -13.52 -12.91 16.81
CA ASP A 41 -12.86 -13.41 18.02
C ASP A 41 -11.47 -13.96 17.71
N ALA A 42 -10.61 -13.99 18.72
CA ALA A 42 -9.24 -14.52 18.60
C ALA A 42 -9.18 -16.00 18.16
N ASN A 43 -10.25 -16.73 18.40
CA ASN A 43 -10.35 -18.16 18.08
C ASN A 43 -11.05 -18.42 16.74
N ASP A 44 -11.49 -17.38 16.04
CA ASP A 44 -12.05 -17.53 14.70
C ASP A 44 -11.05 -18.20 13.77
N GLY A 45 -11.57 -18.99 12.85
CA GLY A 45 -10.80 -19.52 11.74
C GLY A 45 -10.51 -18.47 10.66
N VAL A 46 -10.03 -18.94 9.54
CA VAL A 46 -9.70 -18.10 8.36
C VAL A 46 -10.93 -17.78 7.49
N ASP A 47 -12.05 -18.48 7.70
CA ASP A 47 -13.20 -18.46 6.80
C ASP A 47 -13.82 -17.06 6.64
N LYS A 48 -13.85 -16.27 7.73
CA LYS A 48 -14.38 -14.91 7.67
C LYS A 48 -13.50 -13.99 6.81
N ILE A 49 -12.18 -14.13 6.90
CA ILE A 49 -11.21 -13.39 6.05
C ILE A 49 -11.44 -13.77 4.59
N ILE A 50 -11.57 -15.06 4.28
CA ILE A 50 -11.81 -15.56 2.92
C ILE A 50 -13.15 -15.05 2.38
N ALA A 51 -14.21 -15.14 3.18
CA ALA A 51 -15.55 -14.69 2.78
C ALA A 51 -15.57 -13.18 2.50
N TYR A 52 -14.95 -12.38 3.38
CA TYR A 52 -14.85 -10.94 3.20
C TYR A 52 -14.03 -10.59 1.95
N SER A 53 -12.88 -11.23 1.76
CA SER A 53 -12.04 -11.06 0.56
C SER A 53 -12.81 -11.43 -0.71
N ASN A 54 -13.56 -12.53 -0.71
CA ASN A 54 -14.38 -12.96 -1.86
C ASN A 54 -15.49 -11.97 -2.19
N HIS A 55 -16.08 -11.36 -1.18
CA HIS A 55 -17.10 -10.32 -1.37
C HIS A 55 -16.49 -9.03 -1.95
N ARG A 56 -15.44 -8.54 -1.31
CA ARG A 56 -14.79 -7.25 -1.66
C ARG A 56 -14.10 -7.30 -3.03
N TRP A 57 -13.44 -8.40 -3.35
CA TRP A 57 -12.62 -8.56 -4.56
C TRP A 57 -13.35 -9.28 -5.71
N LYS A 58 -14.68 -9.39 -5.61
CA LYS A 58 -15.47 -10.04 -6.65
C LYS A 58 -15.24 -9.39 -8.01
N GLY A 59 -14.82 -10.18 -8.96
CA GLY A 59 -14.67 -9.78 -10.36
C GLY A 59 -13.36 -9.11 -10.74
N VAL A 60 -12.41 -8.95 -9.81
CA VAL A 60 -11.07 -8.39 -10.16
C VAL A 60 -10.34 -9.27 -11.18
N GLU A 61 -10.58 -10.59 -11.15
CA GLU A 61 -10.00 -11.52 -12.11
C GLU A 61 -10.48 -11.30 -13.54
N ASP A 62 -11.76 -10.92 -13.71
CA ASP A 62 -12.39 -10.72 -15.02
C ASP A 62 -11.78 -9.54 -15.78
N ILE A 63 -11.20 -8.58 -15.06
CA ILE A 63 -10.55 -7.40 -15.61
C ILE A 63 -9.03 -7.42 -15.47
N ASN A 64 -8.46 -8.55 -15.03
CA ASN A 64 -7.03 -8.72 -14.83
C ASN A 64 -6.39 -7.71 -13.86
N VAL A 65 -7.11 -7.37 -12.80
CA VAL A 65 -6.64 -6.53 -11.69
C VAL A 65 -6.23 -7.43 -10.52
N LYS A 66 -5.19 -7.04 -9.83
CA LYS A 66 -4.72 -7.69 -8.59
C LYS A 66 -4.84 -6.72 -7.42
N VAL A 67 -5.10 -7.29 -6.25
CA VAL A 67 -5.35 -6.55 -5.02
C VAL A 67 -4.08 -6.42 -4.18
N ILE A 68 -3.93 -5.28 -3.54
CA ILE A 68 -2.94 -5.02 -2.49
C ILE A 68 -3.71 -4.76 -1.19
N PRO A 69 -3.99 -5.78 -0.36
CA PRO A 69 -4.72 -5.61 0.88
C PRO A 69 -3.84 -5.01 1.98
N ARG A 70 -4.47 -4.16 2.80
CA ARG A 70 -3.92 -3.61 4.04
C ARG A 70 -4.99 -3.70 5.13
N VAL A 71 -4.67 -4.38 6.22
CA VAL A 71 -5.52 -4.36 7.43
C VAL A 71 -5.18 -3.14 8.26
N PHE A 72 -6.19 -2.49 8.82
CA PHE A 72 -6.00 -1.32 9.67
C PHE A 72 -6.96 -1.34 10.88
N LEU A 73 -6.63 -0.56 11.89
CA LEU A 73 -7.41 -0.40 13.12
C LEU A 73 -8.00 0.99 13.30
N VAL A 74 -7.38 1.99 12.70
CA VAL A 74 -7.67 3.39 12.96
C VAL A 74 -7.76 4.15 11.65
N TRP A 75 -8.87 4.88 11.50
CA TRP A 75 -9.08 5.84 10.43
C TRP A 75 -9.81 7.06 10.99
N LEU A 76 -9.06 8.10 11.27
CA LEU A 76 -9.57 9.26 11.98
C LEU A 76 -9.62 10.47 11.05
N GLU A 77 -10.67 10.55 10.26
CA GLU A 77 -10.87 11.73 9.42
C GLU A 77 -11.53 12.86 10.18
N PRO A 78 -10.85 14.02 10.31
CA PRO A 78 -11.40 15.19 10.99
C PRO A 78 -12.65 15.74 10.31
N TRP A 79 -12.75 15.54 9.00
CA TRP A 79 -13.84 16.06 8.16
C TRP A 79 -15.19 15.42 8.45
N HIS A 80 -15.22 14.24 9.07
CA HIS A 80 -16.42 13.46 9.37
C HIS A 80 -16.69 13.27 10.85
N GLY A 81 -15.98 14.02 11.72
CA GLY A 81 -16.20 13.95 13.16
C GLY A 81 -15.78 12.63 13.82
N GLY A 82 -14.94 11.83 13.16
CA GLY A 82 -14.30 10.62 13.72
C GLY A 82 -15.24 9.51 14.18
N LYS A 83 -16.52 9.57 13.84
CA LYS A 83 -17.47 8.51 14.17
C LYS A 83 -17.85 7.76 12.90
N PRO A 84 -17.83 6.43 12.93
CA PRO A 84 -18.45 5.67 11.85
C PRO A 84 -19.90 6.08 11.74
N LYS A 85 -20.36 6.43 10.54
CA LYS A 85 -21.76 6.69 10.26
C LYS A 85 -22.56 5.41 10.43
N ASP A 86 -21.95 4.30 10.00
CA ASP A 86 -22.49 2.95 10.17
C ASP A 86 -21.33 1.97 10.41
N PRO A 87 -21.08 1.54 11.66
CA PRO A 87 -19.99 0.61 11.97
C PRO A 87 -20.19 -0.80 11.36
N THR A 88 -21.34 -1.08 10.77
CA THR A 88 -21.61 -2.34 10.08
C THR A 88 -21.40 -2.23 8.56
N ASN A 89 -21.24 -1.02 8.05
CA ASN A 89 -20.99 -0.77 6.63
C ASN A 89 -19.49 -0.94 6.34
N PRO A 90 -19.08 -1.94 5.53
CA PRO A 90 -17.68 -2.14 5.20
C PRO A 90 -17.07 -1.01 4.33
N ASP A 91 -17.91 -0.15 3.77
CA ASP A 91 -17.47 1.01 3.00
C ASP A 91 -17.27 2.26 3.86
N ASP A 92 -17.71 2.23 5.11
CA ASP A 92 -17.41 3.28 6.09
C ASP A 92 -16.12 2.93 6.84
N LEU A 93 -15.01 3.46 6.37
CA LEU A 93 -13.68 3.19 6.93
C LEU A 93 -13.38 4.03 8.18
N THR A 94 -14.21 5.01 8.50
CA THR A 94 -13.96 5.96 9.58
C THR A 94 -14.15 5.34 10.95
N GLY A 95 -13.20 5.56 11.86
CA GLY A 95 -13.30 5.20 13.26
C GLY A 95 -12.23 4.25 13.78
N TRP A 96 -12.57 3.61 14.90
CA TRP A 96 -11.74 2.61 15.54
C TRP A 96 -12.30 1.21 15.28
N HIS A 97 -11.49 0.32 14.79
CA HIS A 97 -11.87 -1.01 14.32
C HIS A 97 -11.25 -2.13 15.16
N TRP A 98 -11.23 -1.92 16.49
CA TRP A 98 -10.69 -2.90 17.43
C TRP A 98 -11.45 -4.24 17.35
N PRO A 99 -10.74 -5.36 17.26
CA PRO A 99 -11.38 -6.66 17.31
C PRO A 99 -11.89 -6.94 18.71
N LYS A 100 -12.91 -7.79 18.82
CA LYS A 100 -13.45 -8.22 20.11
C LYS A 100 -12.34 -8.84 20.99
N GLY A 101 -12.31 -8.43 22.25
CA GLY A 101 -11.34 -8.92 23.24
C GLY A 101 -10.06 -8.10 23.33
N ILE A 102 -9.87 -7.09 22.48
CA ILE A 102 -8.92 -6.02 22.74
C ILE A 102 -9.66 -4.89 23.46
N ASP A 103 -9.15 -4.50 24.62
CA ASP A 103 -9.72 -3.41 25.40
C ASP A 103 -9.03 -2.09 25.04
N PRO A 104 -9.70 -1.19 24.34
CA PRO A 104 -9.10 0.09 23.94
C PRO A 104 -8.81 1.02 25.12
N GLU A 105 -9.38 0.74 26.29
CA GLU A 105 -9.16 1.53 27.53
C GLU A 105 -7.98 1.00 28.37
N LYS A 106 -7.40 -0.14 28.00
CA LYS A 106 -6.21 -0.67 28.68
C LYS A 106 -4.95 0.05 28.22
N GLY A 107 -4.07 0.29 29.18
CA GLY A 107 -2.82 0.95 28.98
C GLY A 107 -2.75 2.30 29.69
N PRO A 108 -1.63 2.98 29.61
CA PRO A 108 -1.45 4.30 30.24
C PRO A 108 -2.26 5.40 29.57
N TYR A 109 -2.95 5.08 28.46
CA TYR A 109 -3.61 6.05 27.61
C TYR A 109 -5.07 5.69 27.39
N LYS A 110 -5.97 6.64 27.62
CA LYS A 110 -7.39 6.47 27.37
C LYS A 110 -7.75 7.01 25.99
N GLN A 111 -8.54 6.26 25.26
CA GLN A 111 -9.25 6.82 24.13
C GLN A 111 -10.15 7.94 24.64
N LYS A 112 -9.98 9.13 24.11
CA LYS A 112 -10.97 10.20 24.29
C LYS A 112 -11.86 10.19 23.04
N PRO A 113 -13.14 9.80 23.15
CA PRO A 113 -14.10 10.14 22.13
C PRO A 113 -14.13 11.65 22.05
N ASN A 114 -13.66 12.23 20.98
CA ASN A 114 -13.85 13.65 20.78
C ASN A 114 -14.97 13.90 19.75
N SER A 115 -15.55 15.06 19.85
CA SER A 115 -16.68 15.48 19.01
C SER A 115 -16.25 15.87 17.58
N VAL A 116 -14.97 15.80 17.26
CA VAL A 116 -14.39 16.35 16.01
C VAL A 116 -13.50 15.32 15.29
N GLY A 117 -13.58 14.06 15.69
CA GLY A 117 -12.59 13.08 15.27
C GLY A 117 -11.56 12.89 16.36
N ALA A 118 -10.59 12.07 16.17
CA ALA A 118 -9.68 11.64 17.23
C ALA A 118 -8.57 12.62 17.56
N TYR A 119 -8.79 13.89 17.32
CA TYR A 119 -7.79 14.87 17.73
C TYR A 119 -7.84 15.02 19.23
N VAL A 120 -6.73 14.76 19.87
CA VAL A 120 -6.49 15.25 21.21
C VAL A 120 -6.52 16.78 21.11
N GLU A 121 -7.41 17.41 21.86
CA GLU A 121 -7.28 18.86 22.05
C GLU A 121 -5.86 19.16 22.51
N GLU A 122 -5.21 20.17 21.94
CA GLU A 122 -3.83 20.61 22.24
C GLU A 122 -3.52 20.76 23.73
N LYS A 123 -4.53 20.76 24.58
CA LYS A 123 -4.44 20.94 26.03
C LYS A 123 -3.99 19.73 26.82
N ASP A 124 -3.97 18.55 26.21
CA ASP A 124 -3.56 17.32 26.89
C ASP A 124 -2.57 16.49 26.06
N LYS A 125 -1.38 17.08 25.90
CA LYS A 125 -0.24 16.46 25.18
C LYS A 125 0.20 15.11 25.74
N ASN A 126 -0.35 14.70 26.87
CA ASN A 126 0.08 13.51 27.60
C ASN A 126 -0.91 12.33 27.51
N THR A 127 -1.96 12.43 26.70
CA THR A 127 -2.95 11.34 26.58
C THR A 127 -3.01 10.87 25.12
N PRO A 128 -2.19 9.94 24.71
CA PRO A 128 -2.27 9.32 23.41
C PRO A 128 -3.59 8.57 23.23
N ILE A 129 -4.05 8.53 21.98
CA ILE A 129 -5.38 8.06 21.56
C ILE A 129 -5.46 6.53 21.41
N SER A 130 -4.37 5.81 21.64
CA SER A 130 -4.21 4.43 21.15
C SER A 130 -4.17 3.38 22.26
N GLY A 131 -5.05 3.51 23.25
CA GLY A 131 -5.10 2.59 24.41
C GLY A 131 -5.04 1.10 24.07
N GLY A 132 -5.77 0.67 23.05
CA GLY A 132 -5.81 -0.73 22.64
C GLY A 132 -4.48 -1.33 22.18
N TYR A 133 -3.56 -0.52 21.70
CA TYR A 133 -2.21 -0.98 21.35
C TYR A 133 -1.39 -1.41 22.58
N PHE A 134 -1.79 -0.97 23.76
CA PHE A 134 -1.17 -1.34 25.05
C PHE A 134 -1.89 -2.47 25.78
N ASP A 135 -2.95 -3.04 25.19
CA ASP A 135 -3.55 -4.25 25.74
C ASP A 135 -2.49 -5.37 25.72
N PRO A 136 -2.19 -6.01 26.87
CA PRO A 136 -1.19 -7.07 26.95
C PRO A 136 -1.43 -8.24 25.99
N SER A 137 -2.65 -8.45 25.57
CA SER A 137 -3.00 -9.49 24.61
C SER A 137 -2.78 -9.09 23.15
N PHE A 138 -2.60 -7.80 22.87
CA PHE A 138 -2.49 -7.27 21.51
C PHE A 138 -1.39 -7.94 20.68
N PRO A 139 -0.14 -8.13 21.17
CA PRO A 139 0.90 -8.80 20.40
C PRO A 139 0.53 -10.21 19.95
N GLU A 140 -0.09 -11.00 20.82
CA GLU A 140 -0.52 -12.36 20.46
C GLU A 140 -1.72 -12.35 19.50
N ARG A 141 -2.61 -11.37 19.62
CA ARG A 141 -3.73 -11.19 18.69
C ARG A 141 -3.20 -10.84 17.29
N VAL A 142 -2.21 -9.95 17.20
CA VAL A 142 -1.54 -9.61 15.93
C VAL A 142 -0.93 -10.84 15.28
N LYS A 143 -0.18 -11.66 16.02
CA LYS A 143 0.43 -12.88 15.49
C LYS A 143 -0.61 -13.84 14.92
N LYS A 144 -1.72 -14.06 15.66
CA LYS A 144 -2.81 -14.92 15.21
C LYS A 144 -3.53 -14.37 13.97
N LEU A 145 -3.79 -13.06 13.96
CA LEU A 145 -4.37 -12.44 12.77
C LEU A 145 -3.47 -12.64 11.56
N VAL A 146 -2.18 -12.29 11.65
CA VAL A 146 -1.24 -12.37 10.53
C VAL A 146 -1.09 -13.81 10.04
N GLU A 147 -1.09 -14.81 10.93
CA GLU A 147 -1.11 -16.22 10.54
C GLU A 147 -2.36 -16.54 9.69
N LYS A 148 -3.55 -16.08 10.11
CA LYS A 148 -4.79 -16.27 9.34
C LYS A 148 -4.78 -15.51 8.00
N LEU A 149 -4.22 -14.30 7.97
CA LEU A 149 -4.02 -13.55 6.72
C LEU A 149 -3.12 -14.33 5.75
N GLY A 150 -2.03 -14.93 6.24
CA GLY A 150 -1.17 -15.79 5.43
C GLY A 150 -1.90 -17.01 4.87
N GLN A 151 -2.73 -17.69 5.70
CA GLN A 151 -3.55 -18.82 5.23
C GLN A 151 -4.54 -18.40 4.15
N ALA A 152 -5.12 -17.20 4.26
CA ALA A 152 -6.10 -16.69 3.29
C ALA A 152 -5.45 -16.19 2.00
N TRP A 153 -4.31 -15.48 2.10
CA TRP A 153 -3.83 -14.64 1.01
C TRP A 153 -2.50 -15.06 0.39
N ASP A 154 -1.67 -15.84 1.08
CA ASP A 154 -0.33 -16.18 0.58
C ASP A 154 -0.35 -16.95 -0.76
N ASN A 155 -1.44 -17.68 -1.02
CA ASN A 155 -1.66 -18.41 -2.27
C ASN A 155 -2.84 -17.88 -3.10
N ASP A 156 -3.51 -16.81 -2.68
CA ASP A 156 -4.62 -16.25 -3.44
C ASP A 156 -4.10 -15.59 -4.73
N PRO A 157 -4.51 -16.05 -5.92
CA PRO A 157 -4.03 -15.50 -7.18
C PRO A 157 -4.47 -14.05 -7.43
N ARG A 158 -5.46 -13.55 -6.68
CA ARG A 158 -5.93 -12.16 -6.77
C ARG A 158 -5.00 -11.19 -6.06
N VAL A 159 -4.25 -11.64 -5.07
CA VAL A 159 -3.32 -10.82 -4.31
C VAL A 159 -2.02 -10.61 -5.07
N ALA A 160 -1.65 -9.35 -5.29
CA ALA A 160 -0.36 -8.99 -5.88
C ALA A 160 0.73 -8.91 -4.81
N TYR A 161 0.54 -8.03 -3.86
CA TYR A 161 1.43 -7.74 -2.74
C TYR A 161 0.57 -7.59 -1.49
N VAL A 162 1.17 -7.60 -0.30
CA VAL A 162 0.49 -7.35 0.96
C VAL A 162 1.17 -6.15 1.64
N GLU A 163 0.43 -5.10 1.91
CA GLU A 163 0.95 -4.00 2.72
C GLU A 163 0.80 -4.34 4.21
N MET A 164 1.92 -4.31 4.93
CA MET A 164 1.94 -4.49 6.38
C MET A 164 1.25 -3.28 7.01
N GLY A 165 0.07 -3.54 7.54
CA GLY A 165 -0.75 -2.54 8.20
C GLY A 165 -0.79 -2.71 9.71
N ILE A 166 -2.00 -2.72 10.27
CA ILE A 166 -2.39 -3.01 11.65
C ILE A 166 -2.13 -1.84 12.60
N ILE A 167 -0.92 -1.31 12.67
CA ILE A 167 -0.59 -0.22 13.59
C ILE A 167 -0.54 1.14 12.91
N GLY A 168 -0.83 2.17 13.68
CA GLY A 168 -0.87 3.54 13.21
C GLY A 168 -2.16 3.90 12.47
N GLU A 169 -2.32 5.19 12.19
CA GLU A 169 -3.45 5.66 11.41
C GLU A 169 -3.40 5.06 10.00
N TRP A 170 -4.54 4.65 9.46
CA TRP A 170 -4.69 3.92 8.19
C TRP A 170 -3.83 2.65 8.07
N GLY A 171 -3.25 2.16 9.19
CA GLY A 171 -2.26 1.09 9.15
C GLY A 171 -0.91 1.52 8.57
N GLU A 172 -0.53 2.78 8.69
CA GLU A 172 0.67 3.36 8.07
C GLU A 172 1.85 3.53 9.02
N HIS A 173 1.79 2.94 10.18
CA HIS A 173 2.88 2.92 11.17
C HIS A 173 3.30 4.30 11.67
N HIS A 174 2.44 5.28 11.57
CA HIS A 174 2.63 6.59 12.20
C HIS A 174 1.53 6.85 13.22
N ASP A 175 1.82 7.77 14.14
CA ASP A 175 0.88 8.13 15.17
C ASP A 175 -0.35 8.83 14.59
N PRO A 176 -1.55 8.53 15.13
CA PRO A 176 -2.74 9.27 14.78
C PRO A 176 -2.82 10.66 15.40
N ASP A 177 -1.76 11.11 16.11
CA ASP A 177 -1.70 12.44 16.67
C ASP A 177 -1.24 13.45 15.62
N LEU A 178 -2.10 14.39 15.29
CA LEU A 178 -1.82 15.46 14.34
C LEU A 178 -0.65 16.36 14.72
N SER A 179 -0.34 16.50 16.02
CA SER A 179 0.79 17.32 16.44
C SER A 179 2.11 16.75 15.95
N THR A 180 2.18 15.45 15.73
CA THR A 180 3.34 14.74 15.18
C THR A 180 3.29 14.58 13.67
N TYR A 181 2.14 14.75 13.04
CA TYR A 181 1.98 14.59 11.58
C TYR A 181 2.92 15.52 10.77
N TRP A 182 3.25 16.67 11.33
CA TRP A 182 4.15 17.64 10.72
C TRP A 182 5.57 17.63 11.29
N ALA A 183 5.85 16.78 12.29
CA ALA A 183 7.21 16.62 12.82
C ALA A 183 8.02 15.77 11.84
N PRO A 184 9.31 16.09 11.63
CA PRO A 184 10.19 15.21 10.89
C PRO A 184 10.22 13.82 11.53
N HIS A 185 9.92 12.79 10.76
CA HIS A 185 9.85 11.40 11.24
C HIS A 185 11.15 10.86 11.82
N ASP A 186 12.25 11.55 11.60
CA ASP A 186 13.59 11.18 12.05
C ASP A 186 13.98 11.77 13.41
N GLU A 187 13.12 12.59 14.02
CA GLU A 187 13.41 13.20 15.30
C GLU A 187 13.30 12.15 16.43
N PRO A 188 14.24 12.13 17.37
CA PRO A 188 14.23 11.19 18.50
C PRO A 188 12.94 11.24 19.33
N GLU A 189 12.30 12.41 19.40
CA GLU A 189 11.03 12.60 20.11
C GLU A 189 9.87 11.85 19.45
N HIS A 190 9.87 11.76 18.13
CA HIS A 190 8.84 10.99 17.39
C HIS A 190 8.95 9.49 17.69
N VAL A 191 10.16 8.96 17.74
CA VAL A 191 10.40 7.54 18.08
C VAL A 191 10.08 7.24 19.55
N ALA A 192 10.32 8.19 20.45
CA ALA A 192 10.07 8.04 21.88
C ALA A 192 8.58 8.08 22.25
N ASN A 193 7.74 8.71 21.43
CA ASN A 193 6.32 8.94 21.70
C ASN A 193 5.41 8.01 20.90
N ARG A 194 5.89 6.89 20.40
CA ARG A 194 5.07 5.90 19.69
C ARG A 194 3.95 5.38 20.56
N THR A 195 2.79 5.27 19.98
CA THR A 195 1.54 4.91 20.65
C THR A 195 1.30 3.41 20.75
N TRP A 196 2.30 2.59 20.50
CA TRP A 196 2.25 1.12 20.63
C TRP A 196 3.36 0.55 21.48
N ILE A 197 3.16 -0.71 21.88
CA ILE A 197 4.12 -1.42 22.73
C ILE A 197 5.51 -1.45 22.06
N PRO A 198 6.58 -1.11 22.78
CA PRO A 198 7.94 -1.22 22.26
C PRO A 198 8.26 -2.62 21.70
N GLY A 199 8.89 -2.68 20.55
CA GLY A 199 9.24 -3.93 19.87
C GLY A 199 8.11 -4.51 18.99
N MET A 200 7.03 -3.78 18.77
CA MET A 200 5.94 -4.20 17.88
C MET A 200 6.42 -4.42 16.45
N GLU A 201 7.39 -3.64 15.99
CA GLU A 201 8.00 -3.81 14.66
C GLU A 201 8.60 -5.21 14.48
N LYS A 202 9.29 -5.70 15.53
CA LYS A 202 9.84 -7.06 15.50
C LYS A 202 8.72 -8.12 15.50
N ILE A 203 7.67 -7.91 16.28
CA ILE A 203 6.52 -8.82 16.35
C ILE A 203 5.82 -8.89 14.99
N LEU A 204 5.57 -7.75 14.36
CA LEU A 204 5.00 -7.67 13.02
C LEU A 204 5.94 -8.31 11.98
N GLY A 205 7.21 -7.95 12.00
CA GLY A 205 8.22 -8.48 11.08
C GLY A 205 8.29 -10.00 11.12
N ASP A 206 8.42 -10.59 12.31
CA ASP A 206 8.46 -12.05 12.49
C ASP A 206 7.15 -12.72 12.01
N ALA A 207 5.99 -12.13 12.36
CA ALA A 207 4.69 -12.68 12.00
C ALA A 207 4.48 -12.67 10.47
N PHE A 208 4.70 -11.53 9.81
CA PHE A 208 4.54 -11.41 8.36
C PHE A 208 5.56 -12.26 7.60
N ALA A 209 6.84 -12.27 8.01
CA ALA A 209 7.86 -13.12 7.40
C ALA A 209 7.56 -14.62 7.54
N LYS A 210 6.90 -15.03 8.64
CA LYS A 210 6.46 -16.40 8.83
C LYS A 210 5.24 -16.74 7.97
N ALA A 211 4.26 -15.85 7.91
CA ALA A 211 2.97 -16.10 7.29
C ALA A 211 2.99 -16.01 5.76
N PHE A 212 3.79 -15.12 5.19
CA PHE A 212 3.87 -14.89 3.74
C PHE A 212 5.17 -15.42 3.16
N LYS A 213 5.09 -16.51 2.40
CA LYS A 213 6.22 -17.15 1.72
C LYS A 213 6.20 -16.94 0.22
N ASN A 214 5.01 -16.83 -0.36
CA ASN A 214 4.78 -16.69 -1.79
C ASN A 214 4.46 -15.26 -2.19
N LYS A 215 3.77 -14.50 -1.31
CA LYS A 215 3.46 -13.08 -1.55
C LYS A 215 4.53 -12.18 -0.96
N LYS A 216 4.85 -11.13 -1.70
CA LYS A 216 5.75 -10.08 -1.22
C LYS A 216 5.01 -9.19 -0.23
N VAL A 217 5.65 -8.89 0.89
CA VAL A 217 5.17 -7.96 1.92
C VAL A 217 5.86 -6.62 1.75
N MET A 218 5.12 -5.53 1.90
CA MET A 218 5.62 -4.17 1.81
C MET A 218 5.40 -3.44 3.14
N VAL A 219 6.32 -2.61 3.53
CA VAL A 219 6.30 -1.86 4.79
C VAL A 219 6.49 -0.36 4.57
N ARG A 220 5.95 0.46 5.47
CA ARG A 220 6.01 1.94 5.37
C ARG A 220 7.41 2.48 5.65
N TYR A 221 8.02 2.08 6.75
CA TYR A 221 9.34 2.50 7.22
C TYR A 221 10.32 1.34 7.10
N ALA A 222 10.82 1.13 5.89
CA ALA A 222 11.54 -0.09 5.54
C ALA A 222 12.84 -0.28 6.35
N TYR A 223 13.46 0.80 6.81
CA TYR A 223 14.67 0.70 7.64
C TYR A 223 14.41 0.07 9.02
N GLU A 224 13.20 0.22 9.56
CA GLU A 224 12.79 -0.42 10.82
C GLU A 224 12.68 -1.94 10.67
N PHE A 225 12.43 -2.39 9.43
CA PHE A 225 12.33 -3.80 9.05
C PHE A 225 13.53 -4.28 8.22
N LYS A 226 14.70 -3.65 8.37
CA LYS A 226 15.89 -3.93 7.55
C LYS A 226 16.35 -5.39 7.59
N ASP A 227 16.07 -6.09 8.69
CA ASP A 227 16.44 -7.49 8.91
C ASP A 227 15.50 -8.48 8.19
N TYR A 228 14.45 -7.97 7.55
CA TYR A 228 13.46 -8.76 6.78
C TYR A 228 13.53 -8.41 5.30
N GLU A 229 13.20 -9.39 4.46
CA GLU A 229 13.10 -9.21 3.01
C GLU A 229 11.73 -8.64 2.62
N PHE A 230 11.45 -7.39 3.04
CA PHE A 230 10.22 -6.69 2.69
C PHE A 230 10.46 -5.59 1.65
N GLY A 231 9.43 -5.32 0.84
CA GLY A 231 9.36 -4.18 -0.05
C GLY A 231 8.99 -2.89 0.68
N ILE A 232 8.81 -1.84 -0.07
CA ILE A 232 8.47 -0.52 0.48
C ILE A 232 7.14 -0.05 -0.10
N TYR A 233 6.23 0.41 0.75
CA TYR A 233 5.15 1.27 0.33
C TYR A 233 5.31 2.65 0.96
N TRP A 234 5.31 3.69 0.13
CA TRP A 234 5.25 5.05 0.62
C TRP A 234 3.81 5.51 0.74
N ASP A 235 3.59 6.42 1.67
CA ASP A 235 2.46 7.34 1.64
C ASP A 235 3.03 8.73 1.39
N SER A 236 2.26 9.59 0.77
CA SER A 236 2.73 10.94 0.41
C SER A 236 4.00 10.97 -0.46
N TRP A 237 4.16 9.98 -1.36
CA TRP A 237 5.37 9.80 -2.18
C TRP A 237 5.85 11.07 -2.89
N SER A 238 4.93 11.92 -3.31
CA SER A 238 5.27 13.15 -4.05
C SER A 238 5.69 14.32 -3.16
N GLN A 239 5.71 14.19 -1.84
CA GLN A 239 6.25 15.20 -0.94
C GLN A 239 7.78 15.22 -1.02
N PRO A 240 8.46 16.40 -1.10
CA PRO A 240 9.91 16.49 -1.22
C PRO A 240 10.66 15.72 -0.14
N GLN A 241 10.22 15.81 1.13
CA GLN A 241 10.83 15.10 2.24
C GLN A 241 10.68 13.58 2.11
N GLU A 242 9.58 13.10 1.56
CA GLU A 242 9.36 11.67 1.32
C GLU A 242 10.26 11.15 0.19
N ILE A 243 10.50 11.96 -0.83
CA ILE A 243 11.46 11.64 -1.90
C ILE A 243 12.87 11.56 -1.33
N VAL A 244 13.28 12.52 -0.51
CA VAL A 244 14.61 12.51 0.15
C VAL A 244 14.75 11.28 1.03
N ARG A 245 13.74 10.97 1.87
CA ARG A 245 13.71 9.77 2.69
C ARG A 245 13.79 8.50 1.84
N GLY A 246 13.06 8.44 0.75
CA GLY A 246 13.12 7.32 -0.19
C GLY A 246 14.53 7.05 -0.69
N TYR A 247 15.29 8.08 -1.08
CA TYR A 247 16.68 7.91 -1.48
C TYR A 247 17.58 7.40 -0.33
N GLU A 248 17.38 7.90 0.88
CA GLU A 248 18.14 7.43 2.05
C GLU A 248 17.81 5.97 2.42
N GLU A 249 16.54 5.58 2.35
CA GLU A 249 16.13 4.18 2.54
C GLU A 249 16.73 3.27 1.47
N MET A 250 16.65 3.67 0.19
CA MET A 250 17.24 2.90 -0.91
C MET A 250 18.74 2.72 -0.74
N LYS A 251 19.44 3.77 -0.31
CA LYS A 251 20.88 3.71 -0.01
C LYS A 251 21.20 2.73 1.11
N LYS A 252 20.39 2.72 2.18
CA LYS A 252 20.57 1.83 3.35
C LYS A 252 20.23 0.38 3.04
N LEU A 253 19.20 0.15 2.21
CA LEU A 253 18.70 -1.19 1.87
C LEU A 253 19.39 -1.80 0.64
N GLY A 254 20.17 -1.00 -0.09
CA GLY A 254 20.95 -1.46 -1.24
C GLY A 254 20.09 -2.06 -2.36
N ASP A 255 20.43 -3.27 -2.77
CA ASP A 255 19.80 -3.97 -3.90
C ASP A 255 18.42 -4.60 -3.60
N ARG A 256 17.78 -4.25 -2.47
CA ARG A 256 16.47 -4.77 -2.07
C ARG A 256 15.41 -4.65 -3.17
N TRP A 257 15.44 -3.57 -3.91
CA TRP A 257 14.54 -3.32 -5.04
C TRP A 257 14.60 -4.38 -6.16
N LYS A 258 15.69 -5.16 -6.23
CA LYS A 258 15.82 -6.24 -7.21
C LYS A 258 14.99 -7.46 -6.86
N THR A 259 14.61 -7.62 -5.60
CA THR A 259 13.87 -8.78 -5.09
C THR A 259 12.53 -8.45 -4.48
N GLN A 260 12.30 -7.17 -4.12
CA GLN A 260 11.11 -6.73 -3.42
C GLN A 260 10.47 -5.51 -4.09
N PRO A 261 9.13 -5.45 -4.16
CA PRO A 261 8.42 -4.34 -4.80
C PRO A 261 8.57 -3.04 -4.01
N ILE A 262 8.65 -1.95 -4.75
CA ILE A 262 8.68 -0.60 -4.22
C ILE A 262 7.59 0.20 -4.88
N GLY A 263 6.76 0.87 -4.08
CA GLY A 263 5.64 1.64 -4.59
C GLY A 263 4.94 2.39 -3.48
N GLY A 264 3.69 2.73 -3.68
CA GLY A 264 2.93 3.38 -2.64
C GLY A 264 1.89 4.36 -3.17
N GLU A 265 1.65 5.39 -2.40
CA GLU A 265 0.62 6.37 -2.61
C GLU A 265 1.22 7.74 -2.87
N ILE A 266 0.71 8.40 -3.89
CA ILE A 266 1.02 9.80 -4.17
C ILE A 266 0.21 10.63 -3.19
N THR A 267 0.83 11.66 -2.61
CA THR A 267 0.14 12.56 -1.71
C THR A 267 -1.02 13.28 -2.39
N TRP A 268 -1.99 13.67 -1.58
CA TRP A 268 -3.05 14.57 -2.03
C TRP A 268 -2.47 15.80 -2.74
N ASN A 269 -3.03 16.13 -3.91
CA ASN A 269 -2.56 17.23 -4.76
C ASN A 269 -1.08 17.14 -5.19
N TRP A 270 -0.49 15.97 -5.22
CA TRP A 270 0.91 15.74 -5.62
C TRP A 270 1.93 16.58 -4.85
N GLY A 271 1.54 17.15 -3.72
CA GLY A 271 2.38 17.92 -2.81
C GLY A 271 3.14 19.05 -3.48
N ASP A 272 4.20 19.50 -2.82
CA ASP A 272 5.06 20.58 -3.31
C ASP A 272 6.00 20.14 -4.46
N LEU A 273 6.07 18.85 -4.75
CA LEU A 273 6.80 18.33 -5.90
C LEU A 273 6.27 18.92 -7.20
N ALA A 274 4.96 19.09 -7.22
CA ALA A 274 4.28 19.71 -8.31
C ALA A 274 3.89 21.13 -7.90
N ARG A 275 4.33 22.08 -8.67
CA ARG A 275 3.70 23.39 -8.76
C ARG A 275 2.21 23.29 -9.13
N PHE A 276 1.72 22.07 -9.30
CA PHE A 276 0.43 21.66 -9.81
C PHE A 276 -0.41 21.04 -8.70
N LYS A 277 -1.70 21.15 -8.83
CA LYS A 277 -2.67 20.69 -7.84
C LYS A 277 -3.39 19.41 -8.21
N SER A 278 -3.31 19.01 -9.46
CA SER A 278 -3.98 17.81 -9.97
C SER A 278 -3.02 16.90 -10.71
N PHE A 279 -3.44 15.64 -10.86
CA PHE A 279 -2.69 14.68 -11.65
C PHE A 279 -2.63 15.07 -13.13
N GLU A 280 -3.72 15.65 -13.64
CA GLU A 280 -3.82 16.14 -15.01
C GLU A 280 -2.80 17.24 -15.28
N GLU A 281 -2.67 18.20 -14.37
CA GLU A 281 -1.69 19.27 -14.48
C GLU A 281 -0.25 18.75 -14.46
N VAL A 282 0.04 17.78 -13.57
CA VAL A 282 1.35 17.13 -13.47
C VAL A 282 1.73 16.41 -14.76
N VAL A 283 0.81 15.66 -15.36
CA VAL A 283 1.12 14.91 -16.59
C VAL A 283 1.07 15.78 -17.85
N ALA A 284 0.37 16.90 -17.83
CA ALA A 284 0.32 17.85 -18.94
C ALA A 284 1.64 18.60 -19.11
N ASP A 285 2.26 19.06 -18.02
CA ASP A 285 3.53 19.76 -18.06
C ASP A 285 4.69 18.79 -18.33
N LYS A 286 5.42 19.05 -19.39
CA LYS A 286 6.50 18.16 -19.85
C LYS A 286 7.63 18.06 -18.82
N ASP A 287 8.07 19.17 -18.26
CA ASP A 287 9.23 19.19 -17.36
C ASP A 287 8.91 18.48 -16.05
N THR A 288 7.72 18.71 -15.51
CA THR A 288 7.22 18.01 -14.31
C THR A 288 7.07 16.53 -14.55
N ARG A 289 6.49 16.14 -15.68
CA ARG A 289 6.34 14.73 -16.06
C ARG A 289 7.70 14.02 -16.21
N GLU A 290 8.69 14.66 -16.83
CA GLU A 290 10.05 14.13 -16.95
C GLU A 290 10.71 13.98 -15.58
N TYR A 291 10.56 14.95 -14.69
CA TYR A 291 11.04 14.86 -13.30
C TYR A 291 10.39 13.70 -12.53
N VAL A 292 9.07 13.57 -12.60
CA VAL A 292 8.35 12.46 -11.97
C VAL A 292 8.82 11.11 -12.52
N MET A 293 9.01 11.01 -13.83
CA MET A 293 9.53 9.81 -14.46
C MET A 293 10.95 9.46 -13.98
N GLU A 294 11.79 10.46 -13.79
CA GLU A 294 13.14 10.28 -13.23
C GLU A 294 13.07 9.73 -11.79
N GLN A 295 12.19 10.30 -10.93
CA GLN A 295 12.01 9.81 -9.58
C GLN A 295 11.48 8.37 -9.57
N ILE A 296 10.51 8.04 -10.41
CA ILE A 296 10.01 6.66 -10.57
C ILE A 296 11.15 5.70 -10.88
N ARG A 297 12.06 6.06 -11.77
CA ARG A 297 13.19 5.22 -12.16
C ARG A 297 14.25 5.10 -11.09
N ASN A 298 14.64 6.22 -10.49
CA ASN A 298 15.69 6.26 -9.47
C ASN A 298 15.27 5.56 -8.17
N LEU A 299 13.99 5.64 -7.82
CA LEU A 299 13.41 4.97 -6.66
C LEU A 299 12.84 3.58 -6.99
N HIS A 300 13.02 3.11 -8.22
CA HIS A 300 12.59 1.79 -8.67
C HIS A 300 11.10 1.50 -8.44
N CYS A 301 10.23 2.51 -8.58
CA CYS A 301 8.82 2.37 -8.31
C CYS A 301 8.16 1.33 -9.23
N ASN A 302 7.54 0.33 -8.62
CA ASN A 302 6.76 -0.68 -9.31
C ASN A 302 5.34 -0.19 -9.59
N HIS A 303 4.73 0.50 -8.64
CA HIS A 303 3.38 1.05 -8.73
C HIS A 303 3.23 2.31 -7.88
N LEU A 304 2.29 3.16 -8.26
CA LEU A 304 1.90 4.37 -7.51
C LEU A 304 0.39 4.54 -7.56
N GLY A 305 -0.19 4.90 -6.41
CA GLY A 305 -1.61 5.22 -6.26
C GLY A 305 -1.89 6.73 -6.30
N GLY A 306 -3.14 7.13 -6.07
CA GLY A 306 -3.53 8.54 -6.01
C GLY A 306 -3.98 9.16 -7.33
N ILE A 307 -4.54 8.33 -8.23
CA ILE A 307 -5.05 8.76 -9.55
C ILE A 307 -6.58 8.77 -9.64
N THR A 308 -7.25 8.66 -8.52
CA THR A 308 -8.65 8.27 -8.38
C THR A 308 -9.65 9.14 -9.14
N TRP A 309 -9.35 10.39 -9.42
CA TRP A 309 -10.29 11.32 -10.07
C TRP A 309 -9.83 11.82 -11.44
N ALA A 310 -8.83 11.17 -12.02
CA ALA A 310 -8.31 11.57 -13.33
C ALA A 310 -9.27 11.17 -14.47
N ASP A 311 -9.52 12.08 -15.41
CA ASP A 311 -10.29 11.77 -16.61
C ASP A 311 -9.41 11.18 -17.70
N PHE A 312 -9.32 9.88 -17.73
CA PHE A 312 -8.57 9.15 -18.75
C PHE A 312 -9.25 9.09 -20.12
N ASN A 313 -10.44 9.63 -20.29
CA ASN A 313 -11.09 9.70 -21.59
C ASN A 313 -10.50 10.81 -22.46
N GLU A 314 -9.83 11.81 -21.84
CA GLU A 314 -9.11 12.85 -22.54
C GLU A 314 -7.84 12.27 -23.21
N PRO A 315 -7.72 12.31 -24.58
CA PRO A 315 -6.67 11.58 -25.29
C PRO A 315 -5.24 12.04 -24.99
N GLU A 316 -5.01 13.33 -24.81
CA GLU A 316 -3.68 13.86 -24.56
C GLU A 316 -3.23 13.55 -23.13
N PHE A 317 -4.13 13.68 -22.15
CA PHE A 317 -3.90 13.23 -20.79
C PHE A 317 -3.54 11.75 -20.74
N ARG A 318 -4.35 10.92 -21.39
CA ARG A 318 -4.12 9.48 -21.51
C ARG A 318 -2.73 9.14 -22.02
N LYS A 319 -2.35 9.74 -23.14
CA LYS A 319 -1.05 9.54 -23.77
C LYS A 319 0.10 9.91 -22.83
N ASN A 320 -0.03 11.02 -22.13
CA ASN A 320 0.98 11.49 -21.17
C ASN A 320 1.05 10.60 -19.92
N ALA A 321 -0.08 10.18 -19.37
CA ALA A 321 -0.14 9.24 -18.24
C ALA A 321 0.48 7.89 -18.60
N GLU A 322 0.29 7.42 -19.85
CA GLU A 322 0.94 6.19 -20.32
C GLU A 322 2.47 6.25 -20.31
N ILE A 323 3.08 7.42 -20.43
CA ILE A 323 4.53 7.57 -20.34
C ILE A 323 5.01 7.18 -18.96
N LEU A 324 4.35 7.69 -17.91
CA LEU A 324 4.64 7.34 -16.51
C LEU A 324 4.30 5.88 -16.22
N GLN A 325 3.15 5.41 -16.69
CA GLN A 325 2.73 4.01 -16.57
C GLN A 325 3.77 3.04 -17.16
N LYS A 326 4.38 3.40 -18.29
CA LYS A 326 5.41 2.59 -18.95
C LYS A 326 6.75 2.62 -18.22
N ALA A 327 7.04 3.68 -17.49
CA ALA A 327 8.24 3.79 -16.66
C ALA A 327 8.20 2.92 -15.41
N MET A 328 7.03 2.81 -14.76
CA MET A 328 6.84 2.00 -13.55
C MET A 328 6.99 0.51 -13.81
N GLY A 329 7.58 -0.18 -12.83
CA GLY A 329 7.70 -1.64 -12.82
C GLY A 329 8.53 -2.18 -13.98
N TYR A 330 8.24 -3.40 -14.39
CA TYR A 330 8.92 -4.05 -15.51
C TYR A 330 8.32 -3.66 -16.86
N ARG A 331 9.17 -3.60 -17.90
CA ARG A 331 8.75 -3.43 -19.27
C ARG A 331 9.71 -4.16 -20.20
N PHE A 332 9.35 -5.36 -20.59
CA PHE A 332 10.17 -6.15 -21.50
C PHE A 332 10.00 -5.70 -22.96
N ILE A 333 11.10 -5.44 -23.62
CA ILE A 333 11.17 -5.07 -25.04
C ILE A 333 12.04 -6.09 -25.74
N ILE A 334 11.54 -6.68 -26.81
CA ILE A 334 12.33 -7.54 -27.70
C ILE A 334 13.03 -6.64 -28.69
N ASN A 335 14.35 -6.47 -28.56
CA ASN A 335 15.16 -5.64 -29.44
C ASN A 335 15.61 -6.39 -30.68
N GLU A 336 15.84 -7.68 -30.57
CA GLU A 336 16.31 -8.53 -31.64
C GLU A 336 15.51 -9.83 -31.66
N PHE A 337 15.13 -10.28 -32.83
CA PHE A 337 14.49 -11.57 -33.04
C PHE A 337 15.08 -12.22 -34.31
N SER A 338 15.60 -13.43 -34.19
CA SER A 338 16.21 -14.18 -35.29
C SER A 338 15.56 -15.53 -35.46
N TYR A 339 15.31 -15.90 -36.70
CA TYR A 339 14.78 -17.20 -37.07
C TYR A 339 15.27 -17.57 -38.51
N PRO A 340 15.33 -18.83 -38.89
CA PRO A 340 15.67 -19.25 -40.25
C PRO A 340 14.63 -18.77 -41.27
N LYS A 341 15.06 -18.33 -42.45
CA LYS A 341 14.16 -17.97 -43.54
C LYS A 341 13.39 -19.16 -44.11
N GLU A 342 14.03 -20.32 -44.11
CA GLU A 342 13.46 -21.54 -44.66
C GLU A 342 13.55 -22.67 -43.62
N ILE A 343 12.48 -23.43 -43.46
CA ILE A 343 12.33 -24.50 -42.50
C ILE A 343 11.69 -25.68 -43.18
N LYS A 344 12.26 -26.91 -43.03
CA LYS A 344 11.62 -28.13 -43.47
C LYS A 344 10.47 -28.52 -42.55
N VAL A 345 9.37 -28.96 -43.12
CA VAL A 345 8.22 -29.43 -42.34
C VAL A 345 8.67 -30.56 -41.39
N GLY A 346 8.31 -30.43 -40.12
CA GLY A 346 8.68 -31.36 -39.05
C GLY A 346 10.10 -31.20 -38.49
N ALA A 347 10.92 -30.26 -38.98
CA ALA A 347 12.23 -29.98 -38.42
C ALA A 347 12.19 -29.04 -37.22
N GLN A 348 13.04 -29.29 -36.23
CA GLN A 348 13.33 -28.31 -35.17
C GLN A 348 14.25 -27.24 -35.73
N PHE A 349 14.03 -25.99 -35.30
CA PHE A 349 14.85 -24.85 -35.71
C PHE A 349 15.12 -23.91 -34.54
N PRO A 350 16.26 -23.22 -34.52
CA PRO A 350 16.58 -22.26 -33.48
C PRO A 350 15.79 -20.96 -33.66
N ILE A 351 15.27 -20.44 -32.55
CA ILE A 351 14.78 -19.07 -32.45
C ILE A 351 15.63 -18.39 -31.38
N SER A 352 16.13 -17.21 -31.64
CA SER A 352 16.82 -16.40 -30.65
C SER A 352 16.20 -15.01 -30.56
N PHE A 353 16.18 -14.45 -29.37
CA PHE A 353 15.72 -13.08 -29.15
C PHE A 353 16.49 -12.44 -28.01
N LYS A 354 16.64 -11.13 -28.10
CA LYS A 354 17.24 -10.31 -27.06
C LYS A 354 16.16 -9.46 -26.39
N VAL A 355 16.01 -9.66 -25.09
CA VAL A 355 15.02 -8.93 -24.28
C VAL A 355 15.74 -7.94 -23.37
N VAL A 356 15.21 -6.73 -23.27
CA VAL A 356 15.66 -5.70 -22.34
C VAL A 356 14.47 -5.31 -21.46
N ASN A 357 14.71 -5.18 -20.17
CA ASN A 357 13.74 -4.55 -19.26
C ASN A 357 14.01 -3.02 -19.26
N SER A 358 13.10 -2.25 -19.83
CA SER A 358 13.16 -0.78 -19.90
C SER A 358 12.34 -0.08 -18.82
N GLY A 359 11.76 -0.84 -17.90
CA GLY A 359 11.03 -0.32 -16.74
C GLY A 359 11.95 -0.02 -15.55
N SER A 360 11.38 0.50 -14.47
CA SER A 360 12.09 0.91 -13.26
C SER A 360 12.49 -0.24 -12.34
N SER A 361 11.83 -1.38 -12.44
CA SER A 361 12.05 -2.52 -11.55
C SER A 361 11.90 -3.87 -12.27
N PRO A 362 12.34 -4.99 -11.66
CA PRO A 362 12.10 -6.32 -12.22
C PRO A 362 10.65 -6.77 -12.05
N PHE A 363 10.32 -7.91 -12.65
CA PHE A 363 9.15 -8.71 -12.27
C PHE A 363 9.51 -9.57 -11.05
N TYR A 364 8.69 -9.55 -10.00
CA TYR A 364 9.05 -10.10 -8.70
C TYR A 364 8.59 -11.54 -8.46
N TYR A 365 7.83 -12.11 -9.36
CA TYR A 365 7.32 -13.48 -9.26
C TYR A 365 7.83 -14.36 -10.39
N ASN A 366 7.98 -15.65 -10.11
CA ASN A 366 8.37 -16.67 -11.09
C ASN A 366 7.18 -17.13 -11.92
#